data_028cc87237d6c4f1f6686f21bf4802eb
#
_entry.id   028cc87237d6c4f1f6686f21bf4802eb
#
_cell.length_a   1.000
_cell.length_b   1.000
_cell.length_c   1.000
_cell.angle_alpha   90.00
_cell.angle_beta   90.00
_cell.angle_gamma   90.00
#
_symmetry.space_group_name_H-M   'P 1'
#
loop_
_entity.id
_entity.type
_entity.pdbx_description
1 polymer ?
#
loop_
_entity_poly.entity_id
_entity_poly.type
_entity_poly.pdbx_seq_one_letter_code
_entity_poly.pdbx_strand_id
1 'polypeptide(L)'
;MTIRGIAGSILLAAAVTSAAAQLSSHWQACTGNPGIDWDTQIRSCTALILSGTESKVNVAIAFYNRALAYENKEKYDLAIADYSEAIRLNPNDADAYLYRGLDKQRTGDKAGAEADIAAAKQINPNIGK
;
A
#
# COMPACT_ATOMS: atom_id res chain seq x y z
N MET A 1 -48.81 15.96 23.37
CA MET A 1 -47.65 16.44 22.61
C MET A 1 -46.68 15.31 22.42
N THR A 2 -46.62 14.75 21.21
CA THR A 2 -45.73 13.66 20.88
C THR A 2 -44.57 14.24 20.08
N ILE A 3 -43.35 14.25 20.61
CA ILE A 3 -42.14 14.60 19.89
C ILE A 3 -41.73 13.37 19.06
N ARG A 4 -42.19 13.33 17.80
CA ARG A 4 -41.70 12.36 16.81
C ARG A 4 -40.78 13.11 15.85
N GLY A 5 -39.47 12.78 15.79
CA GLY A 5 -38.68 13.22 14.68
C GLY A 5 -37.24 13.59 14.86
N ILE A 6 -36.44 12.90 15.70
CA ILE A 6 -34.98 13.15 15.77
C ILE A 6 -34.13 11.87 15.60
N ALA A 7 -34.74 10.70 15.38
CA ALA A 7 -33.97 9.45 15.29
C ALA A 7 -33.25 9.20 13.94
N GLY A 8 -33.66 9.83 12.84
CA GLY A 8 -33.11 9.55 11.51
C GLY A 8 -31.76 10.20 11.20
N SER A 9 -31.53 11.41 11.71
CA SER A 9 -30.31 12.18 11.38
C SER A 9 -29.07 11.71 12.16
N ILE A 10 -29.25 11.15 13.34
CA ILE A 10 -28.13 10.67 14.20
C ILE A 10 -27.57 9.36 13.66
N LEU A 11 -28.38 8.49 13.08
CA LEU A 11 -27.94 7.22 12.47
C LEU A 11 -27.12 7.44 11.20
N LEU A 12 -27.45 8.45 10.38
CA LEU A 12 -26.67 8.75 9.16
C LEU A 12 -25.30 9.34 9.48
N ALA A 13 -25.22 10.23 10.46
CA ALA A 13 -23.96 10.82 10.92
C ALA A 13 -23.03 9.77 11.56
N ALA A 14 -23.58 8.83 12.34
CA ALA A 14 -22.82 7.73 12.93
C ALA A 14 -22.27 6.75 11.87
N ALA A 15 -22.99 6.49 10.79
CA ALA A 15 -22.53 5.63 9.70
C ALA A 15 -21.38 6.27 8.89
N VAL A 16 -21.43 7.57 8.64
CA VAL A 16 -20.36 8.30 7.93
C VAL A 16 -19.10 8.40 8.78
N THR A 17 -19.24 8.70 10.06
CA THR A 17 -18.09 8.71 10.98
C THR A 17 -17.48 7.32 11.17
N SER A 18 -18.27 6.26 11.15
CA SER A 18 -17.78 4.88 11.20
C SER A 18 -16.95 4.51 9.98
N ALA A 19 -17.39 4.86 8.77
CA ALA A 19 -16.65 4.57 7.53
C ALA A 19 -15.32 5.33 7.48
N ALA A 20 -15.29 6.60 7.82
CA ALA A 20 -14.06 7.39 7.89
C ALA A 20 -13.09 6.86 8.95
N ALA A 21 -13.60 6.45 10.13
CA ALA A 21 -12.79 5.84 11.18
C ALA A 21 -12.20 4.50 10.74
N GLN A 22 -12.94 3.69 9.98
CA GLN A 22 -12.46 2.42 9.42
C GLN A 22 -11.35 2.63 8.39
N LEU A 23 -11.50 3.60 7.48
CA LEU A 23 -10.44 3.94 6.52
C LEU A 23 -9.17 4.44 7.23
N SER A 24 -9.31 5.27 8.27
CA SER A 24 -8.19 5.71 9.10
C SER A 24 -7.46 4.55 9.78
N SER A 25 -8.20 3.57 10.30
CA SER A 25 -7.60 2.38 10.92
C SER A 25 -6.90 1.48 9.90
N HIS A 26 -7.44 1.35 8.68
CA HIS A 26 -6.76 0.64 7.59
C HIS A 26 -5.46 1.31 7.18
N TRP A 27 -5.42 2.65 7.13
CA TRP A 27 -4.18 3.37 6.84
C TRP A 27 -3.13 3.15 7.93
N GLN A 28 -3.50 3.23 9.20
CA GLN A 28 -2.59 2.96 10.32
C GLN A 28 -1.98 1.56 10.24
N ALA A 29 -2.78 0.56 9.91
CA ALA A 29 -2.30 -0.81 9.77
C ALA A 29 -1.52 -1.03 8.45
N CYS A 30 -1.93 -0.42 7.35
CA CYS A 30 -1.25 -0.54 6.05
C CYS A 30 0.16 0.09 6.08
N THR A 31 0.37 1.16 6.82
CA THR A 31 1.70 1.78 6.97
C THR A 31 2.66 1.01 7.87
N GLY A 32 2.22 -0.10 8.49
CA GLY A 32 3.09 -0.97 9.26
C GLY A 32 3.51 -0.37 10.60
N ASN A 33 2.59 0.23 11.34
CA ASN A 33 2.85 0.72 12.69
C ASN A 33 3.38 -0.40 13.59
N PRO A 34 4.22 -0.08 14.60
CA PRO A 34 4.75 -1.07 15.52
C PRO A 34 3.65 -1.94 16.15
N GLY A 35 3.83 -3.25 16.11
CA GLY A 35 2.87 -4.22 16.63
C GLY A 35 1.83 -4.73 15.62
N ILE A 36 1.84 -4.22 14.40
CA ILE A 36 0.99 -4.75 13.32
C ILE A 36 1.71 -5.93 12.66
N ASP A 37 1.07 -7.10 12.61
CA ASP A 37 1.58 -8.24 11.87
C ASP A 37 1.40 -8.10 10.35
N TRP A 38 2.22 -8.83 9.58
CA TRP A 38 2.23 -8.72 8.11
C TRP A 38 0.89 -9.08 7.46
N ASP A 39 0.16 -10.05 8.00
CA ASP A 39 -1.15 -10.45 7.46
C ASP A 39 -2.20 -9.35 7.68
N THR A 40 -2.17 -8.69 8.82
CA THR A 40 -3.03 -7.53 9.10
C THR A 40 -2.66 -6.36 8.19
N GLN A 41 -1.38 -6.10 7.97
CA GLN A 41 -0.93 -5.07 7.04
C GLN A 41 -1.42 -5.37 5.61
N ILE A 42 -1.26 -6.60 5.11
CA ILE A 42 -1.73 -7.04 3.80
C ILE A 42 -3.24 -6.83 3.66
N ARG A 43 -4.03 -7.27 4.64
CA ARG A 43 -5.49 -7.10 4.62
C ARG A 43 -5.89 -5.63 4.58
N SER A 44 -5.23 -4.81 5.37
CA SER A 44 -5.55 -3.37 5.47
C SER A 44 -5.19 -2.61 4.21
N CYS A 45 -4.00 -2.85 3.63
CA CYS A 45 -3.64 -2.28 2.33
C CYS A 45 -4.59 -2.76 1.23
N THR A 46 -4.99 -4.03 1.24
CA THR A 46 -5.96 -4.57 0.28
C THR A 46 -7.30 -3.88 0.38
N ALA A 47 -7.80 -3.62 1.60
CA ALA A 47 -9.04 -2.87 1.80
C ALA A 47 -8.97 -1.46 1.21
N LEU A 48 -7.84 -0.75 1.39
CA LEU A 48 -7.63 0.58 0.79
C LEU A 48 -7.59 0.54 -0.73
N ILE A 49 -6.86 -0.41 -1.32
CA ILE A 49 -6.76 -0.59 -2.77
C ILE A 49 -8.14 -0.86 -3.39
N LEU A 50 -8.96 -1.69 -2.73
CA LEU A 50 -10.28 -2.08 -3.23
C LEU A 50 -11.39 -1.09 -2.91
N SER A 51 -11.17 -0.12 -2.02
CA SER A 51 -12.20 0.83 -1.60
C SER A 51 -12.75 1.68 -2.74
N GLY A 52 -11.93 1.97 -3.75
CA GLY A 52 -12.27 2.86 -4.86
C GLY A 52 -12.42 4.33 -4.47
N THR A 53 -12.13 4.68 -3.21
CA THR A 53 -12.27 6.05 -2.68
C THR A 53 -10.92 6.75 -2.52
N GLU A 54 -9.81 6.02 -2.63
CA GLU A 54 -8.48 6.55 -2.46
C GLU A 54 -7.98 7.24 -3.73
N SER A 55 -7.13 8.27 -3.54
CA SER A 55 -6.43 8.91 -4.66
C SER A 55 -5.44 7.95 -5.32
N LYS A 56 -5.08 8.22 -6.58
CA LYS A 56 -4.04 7.46 -7.30
C LYS A 56 -2.72 7.37 -6.51
N VAL A 57 -2.32 8.46 -5.85
CA VAL A 57 -1.12 8.51 -4.99
C VAL A 57 -1.27 7.57 -3.80
N ASN A 58 -2.41 7.63 -3.13
CA ASN A 58 -2.69 6.77 -1.97
C ASN A 58 -2.73 5.28 -2.36
N VAL A 59 -3.33 4.95 -3.50
CA VAL A 59 -3.34 3.57 -4.00
C VAL A 59 -1.92 3.08 -4.30
N ALA A 60 -1.06 3.94 -4.89
CA ALA A 60 0.35 3.59 -5.10
C ALA A 60 1.08 3.29 -3.79
N ILE A 61 0.87 4.11 -2.76
CA ILE A 61 1.44 3.90 -1.42
C ILE A 61 0.92 2.59 -0.80
N ALA A 62 -0.37 2.28 -0.96
CA ALA A 62 -0.95 1.05 -0.43
C ALA A 62 -0.37 -0.20 -1.13
N PHE A 63 -0.15 -0.17 -2.45
CA PHE A 63 0.55 -1.24 -3.15
C PHE A 63 1.99 -1.40 -2.67
N TYR A 64 2.73 -0.31 -2.53
CA TYR A 64 4.10 -0.33 -2.03
C TYR A 64 4.20 -0.96 -0.63
N ASN A 65 3.35 -0.52 0.30
CA ASN A 65 3.33 -1.05 1.66
C ASN A 65 2.90 -2.53 1.71
N ARG A 66 1.97 -2.96 0.85
CA ARG A 66 1.59 -4.38 0.74
C ARG A 66 2.72 -5.22 0.17
N ALA A 67 3.47 -4.70 -0.80
CA ALA A 67 4.66 -5.34 -1.33
C ALA A 67 5.71 -5.57 -0.23
N LEU A 68 6.00 -4.57 0.60
CA LEU A 68 6.90 -4.72 1.74
C LEU A 68 6.45 -5.82 2.70
N ALA A 69 5.15 -5.92 2.97
CA ALA A 69 4.62 -6.98 3.83
C ALA A 69 4.76 -8.37 3.17
N TYR A 70 4.53 -8.48 1.86
CA TYR A 70 4.78 -9.73 1.12
C TYR A 70 6.26 -10.11 1.10
N GLU A 71 7.17 -9.15 0.90
CA GLU A 71 8.63 -9.36 0.95
C GLU A 71 9.06 -9.92 2.32
N ASN A 72 8.57 -9.34 3.42
CA ASN A 72 8.85 -9.81 4.78
C ASN A 72 8.29 -11.23 5.06
N LYS A 73 7.31 -11.66 4.28
CA LYS A 73 6.80 -13.05 4.29
C LYS A 73 7.48 -13.94 3.23
N GLU A 74 8.55 -13.47 2.62
CA GLU A 74 9.30 -14.16 1.56
C GLU A 74 8.43 -14.53 0.33
N LYS A 75 7.30 -13.82 0.14
CA LYS A 75 6.41 -13.97 -1.01
C LYS A 75 6.83 -13.00 -2.13
N TYR A 76 8.03 -13.20 -2.65
CA TYR A 76 8.68 -12.26 -3.58
C TYR A 76 7.91 -12.03 -4.87
N ASP A 77 7.26 -13.06 -5.44
CA ASP A 77 6.46 -12.90 -6.66
C ASP A 77 5.27 -11.96 -6.45
N LEU A 78 4.61 -12.03 -5.30
CA LEU A 78 3.52 -11.12 -4.93
C LEU A 78 4.04 -9.71 -4.66
N ALA A 79 5.19 -9.59 -4.02
CA ALA A 79 5.85 -8.30 -3.80
C ALA A 79 6.21 -7.63 -5.13
N ILE A 80 6.81 -8.36 -6.07
CA ILE A 80 7.16 -7.87 -7.42
C ILE A 80 5.91 -7.36 -8.15
N ALA A 81 4.79 -8.08 -8.09
CA ALA A 81 3.54 -7.67 -8.70
C ALA A 81 3.03 -6.34 -8.08
N ASP A 82 3.05 -6.21 -6.77
CA ASP A 82 2.60 -5.01 -6.09
C ASP A 82 3.53 -3.81 -6.30
N TYR A 83 4.85 -3.99 -6.26
CA TYR A 83 5.79 -2.93 -6.65
C TYR A 83 5.58 -2.48 -8.10
N SER A 84 5.24 -3.40 -9.00
CA SER A 84 4.93 -3.06 -10.38
C SER A 84 3.70 -2.18 -10.50
N GLU A 85 2.65 -2.43 -9.73
CA GLU A 85 1.47 -1.56 -9.66
C GLU A 85 1.79 -0.20 -9.02
N ALA A 86 2.59 -0.17 -7.96
CA ALA A 86 3.06 1.07 -7.35
C ALA A 86 3.83 1.93 -8.36
N ILE A 87 4.74 1.34 -9.13
CA ILE A 87 5.51 2.01 -10.20
C ILE A 87 4.60 2.48 -11.34
N ARG A 88 3.63 1.68 -11.76
CA ARG A 88 2.67 2.08 -12.79
C ARG A 88 1.90 3.34 -12.38
N LEU A 89 1.55 3.45 -11.12
CA LEU A 89 0.82 4.61 -10.56
C LEU A 89 1.74 5.79 -10.23
N ASN A 90 3.00 5.53 -9.84
CA ASN A 90 4.03 6.53 -9.56
C ASN A 90 5.37 6.10 -10.19
N PRO A 91 5.64 6.46 -11.46
CA PRO A 91 6.85 6.05 -12.16
C PRO A 91 8.16 6.64 -11.61
N ASN A 92 8.11 7.58 -10.68
CA ASN A 92 9.27 8.23 -10.08
C ASN A 92 9.59 7.72 -8.67
N ASP A 93 9.01 6.60 -8.29
CA ASP A 93 9.28 5.96 -6.99
C ASP A 93 10.57 5.12 -7.08
N ALA A 94 11.70 5.73 -6.73
CA ALA A 94 13.01 5.07 -6.76
C ALA A 94 13.07 3.87 -5.80
N ASP A 95 12.43 3.94 -4.64
CA ASP A 95 12.41 2.85 -3.67
C ASP A 95 11.65 1.63 -4.20
N ALA A 96 10.51 1.85 -4.87
CA ALA A 96 9.74 0.76 -5.48
C ALA A 96 10.55 0.03 -6.56
N TYR A 97 11.30 0.74 -7.40
CA TYR A 97 12.22 0.12 -8.34
C TYR A 97 13.32 -0.67 -7.65
N LEU A 98 13.95 -0.09 -6.61
CA LEU A 98 15.04 -0.76 -5.89
C LEU A 98 14.56 -2.07 -5.27
N TYR A 99 13.49 -2.04 -4.51
CA TYR A 99 12.97 -3.24 -3.83
C TYR A 99 12.46 -4.28 -4.83
N ARG A 100 11.77 -3.88 -5.91
CA ARG A 100 11.41 -4.81 -6.98
C ARG A 100 12.63 -5.46 -7.61
N GLY A 101 13.69 -4.72 -7.85
CA GLY A 101 14.96 -5.24 -8.36
C GLY A 101 15.59 -6.26 -7.42
N LEU A 102 15.62 -5.98 -6.11
CA LEU A 102 16.14 -6.92 -5.12
C LEU A 102 15.31 -8.21 -5.07
N ASP A 103 14.00 -8.12 -5.15
CA ASP A 103 13.12 -9.29 -5.17
C ASP A 103 13.28 -10.11 -6.46
N LYS A 104 13.43 -9.46 -7.61
CA LYS A 104 13.79 -10.13 -8.88
C LYS A 104 15.11 -10.86 -8.77
N GLN A 105 16.10 -10.29 -8.10
CA GLN A 105 17.38 -10.97 -7.85
C GLN A 105 17.18 -12.23 -7.00
N ARG A 106 16.34 -12.16 -5.95
CA ARG A 106 16.01 -13.31 -5.10
C ARG A 106 15.28 -14.42 -5.86
N THR A 107 14.45 -14.07 -6.83
CA THR A 107 13.72 -15.03 -7.68
C THR A 107 14.50 -15.49 -8.92
N GLY A 108 15.72 -14.99 -9.14
CA GLY A 108 16.60 -15.43 -10.23
C GLY A 108 16.50 -14.61 -11.52
N ASP A 109 15.67 -13.57 -11.57
CA ASP A 109 15.60 -12.63 -12.71
C ASP A 109 16.71 -11.57 -12.60
N LYS A 110 17.94 -11.95 -12.96
CA LYS A 110 19.11 -11.07 -12.86
C LYS A 110 19.00 -9.86 -13.77
N ALA A 111 18.58 -10.05 -15.02
CA ALA A 111 18.46 -8.96 -15.99
C ALA A 111 17.39 -7.94 -15.58
N GLY A 112 16.23 -8.40 -15.11
CA GLY A 112 15.19 -7.54 -14.57
C GLY A 112 15.62 -6.80 -13.31
N ALA A 113 16.41 -7.44 -12.45
CA ALA A 113 16.97 -6.82 -11.26
C ALA A 113 17.95 -5.68 -11.60
N GLU A 114 18.88 -5.91 -12.52
CA GLU A 114 19.84 -4.90 -12.96
C GLU A 114 19.14 -3.69 -13.59
N ALA A 115 18.12 -3.91 -14.42
CA ALA A 115 17.33 -2.85 -15.03
C ALA A 115 16.59 -2.00 -13.99
N ASP A 116 15.96 -2.63 -13.00
CA ASP A 116 15.26 -1.93 -11.93
C ASP A 116 16.21 -1.13 -11.02
N ILE A 117 17.34 -1.71 -10.63
CA ILE A 117 18.35 -1.02 -9.83
C ILE A 117 18.94 0.18 -10.59
N ALA A 118 19.17 0.05 -11.91
CA ALA A 118 19.62 1.15 -12.74
C ALA A 118 18.57 2.26 -12.81
N ALA A 119 17.30 1.93 -12.97
CA ALA A 119 16.19 2.89 -12.95
C ALA A 119 16.09 3.63 -11.61
N ALA A 120 16.20 2.91 -10.51
CA ALA A 120 16.22 3.51 -9.16
C ALA A 120 17.34 4.55 -9.01
N LYS A 121 18.55 4.23 -9.46
CA LYS A 121 19.71 5.13 -9.41
C LYS A 121 19.58 6.34 -10.34
N GLN A 122 18.88 6.21 -11.46
CA GLN A 122 18.61 7.34 -12.35
C GLN A 122 17.64 8.33 -11.69
N ILE A 123 16.63 7.83 -10.97
CA ILE A 123 15.65 8.67 -10.26
C ILE A 123 16.29 9.29 -9.01
N ASN A 124 17.02 8.50 -8.24
CA ASN A 124 17.73 8.94 -7.03
C ASN A 124 19.17 8.40 -7.03
N PRO A 125 20.17 9.21 -7.43
CA PRO A 125 21.57 8.79 -7.47
C PRO A 125 22.16 8.35 -6.13
N ASN A 126 21.53 8.71 -5.02
CA ASN A 126 21.98 8.37 -3.67
C ASN A 126 21.28 7.13 -3.06
N ILE A 127 20.38 6.51 -3.83
CA ILE A 127 19.65 5.35 -3.34
C ILE A 127 20.59 4.18 -3.05
N GLY A 128 20.40 3.52 -1.92
CA GLY A 128 21.22 2.37 -1.53
C GLY A 128 22.65 2.69 -1.03
N LYS A 129 22.91 3.96 -0.74
CA LYS A 129 24.16 4.40 -0.14
C LYS A 129 24.05 4.58 1.36
#